data_9a178fc54a63cd58390c1901c9a491b8
#
_entry.id   9a178fc54a63cd58390c1901c9a491b8
#
_cell.length_a   1.000
_cell.length_b   1.000
_cell.length_c   1.000
_cell.angle_alpha   90.00
_cell.angle_beta   90.00
_cell.angle_gamma   90.00
#
_symmetry.space_group_name_H-M   'P 1'
#
loop_
_entity.id
_entity.type
_entity.pdbx_description
1 polymer ?
#
loop_
_entity_poly.entity_id
_entity_poly.type
_entity_poly.pdbx_seq_one_letter_code
_entity_poly.pdbx_strand_id
1 'polypeptide(L)'
;MATTSTETREVRATAKYVRVSPGKARLVIDLIRGKNVAQAFDILHFCTRSVAVDVEKVLRAAVANAEHNNQMRADDLVVKAAYVDEGPTLKRIRPRAKGSASRILKRTSHITVIVAPRKEA
;
A
#
# COMPACT_ATOMS: atom_id res chain seq x y z
N MET A 1 21.55 22.91 7.32
CA MET A 1 21.41 22.42 7.61
C MET A 1 20.68 21.40 7.73
N ALA A 2 20.64 20.76 7.90
CA ALA A 2 20.10 19.46 7.87
C ALA A 2 19.09 19.19 8.95
N THR A 3 18.45 20.18 9.35
CA THR A 3 17.43 20.03 10.37
C THR A 3 16.27 19.16 9.89
N THR A 4 16.02 19.18 8.61
CA THR A 4 14.93 18.40 8.05
C THR A 4 15.11 16.92 8.28
N SER A 5 16.34 16.44 8.33
CA SER A 5 16.59 15.03 8.51
C SER A 5 16.19 14.54 9.90
N THR A 6 16.17 15.42 10.87
CA THR A 6 15.78 15.05 12.21
C THR A 6 14.27 15.08 12.41
N GLU A 7 13.58 15.76 11.53
CA GLU A 7 12.15 15.95 11.66
C GLU A 7 11.33 14.94 10.91
N THR A 8 11.82 14.47 9.79
CA THR A 8 11.04 13.56 8.95
C THR A 8 11.92 12.41 8.54
N ARG A 9 11.84 11.35 9.29
CA ARG A 9 12.52 10.11 8.94
C ARG A 9 11.51 9.13 8.38
N GLU A 10 10.71 9.62 7.45
CA GLU A 10 9.70 8.82 6.80
C GLU A 10 10.29 8.08 5.62
N VAL A 11 9.91 6.83 5.48
CA VAL A 11 10.34 6.02 4.35
C VAL A 11 9.09 5.55 3.62
N ARG A 12 9.06 5.78 2.34
CA ARG A 12 7.90 5.50 1.50
C ARG A 12 8.17 4.33 0.57
N ALA A 13 7.17 3.52 0.35
CA ALA A 13 7.17 2.54 -0.73
C ALA A 13 5.84 2.63 -1.46
N THR A 14 5.89 2.52 -2.77
CA THR A 14 4.71 2.63 -3.61
C THR A 14 4.70 1.48 -4.62
N ALA A 15 3.56 0.82 -4.74
CA ALA A 15 3.32 -0.13 -5.83
C ALA A 15 2.34 0.52 -6.78
N LYS A 16 2.76 0.70 -8.03
CA LYS A 16 1.93 1.32 -9.06
C LYS A 16 1.27 0.28 -9.94
N TYR A 17 0.11 0.63 -10.47
CA TYR A 17 -0.62 -0.18 -11.45
C TYR A 17 -1.00 -1.57 -10.93
N VAL A 18 -1.35 -1.63 -9.64
CA VAL A 18 -1.83 -2.87 -9.06
C VAL A 18 -3.24 -3.14 -9.56
N ARG A 19 -3.49 -4.34 -10.05
CA ARG A 19 -4.77 -4.70 -10.68
C ARG A 19 -5.84 -5.01 -9.64
N VAL A 20 -6.22 -4.00 -8.86
CA VAL A 20 -7.31 -4.10 -7.89
C VAL A 20 -8.08 -2.79 -7.91
N SER A 21 -9.34 -2.84 -7.49
CA SER A 21 -10.11 -1.60 -7.40
C SER A 21 -9.65 -0.80 -6.18
N PRO A 22 -9.58 0.52 -6.29
CA PRO A 22 -9.15 1.35 -5.16
C PRO A 22 -10.01 1.16 -3.91
N GLY A 23 -11.32 0.99 -4.08
CA GLY A 23 -12.21 0.80 -2.95
C GLY A 23 -11.88 -0.42 -2.12
N LYS A 24 -11.62 -1.55 -2.79
CA LYS A 24 -11.25 -2.78 -2.10
C LYS A 24 -9.90 -2.67 -1.43
N ALA A 25 -8.94 -2.02 -2.10
CA ALA A 25 -7.62 -1.82 -1.52
C ALA A 25 -7.69 -0.93 -0.28
N ARG A 26 -8.55 0.10 -0.30
CA ARG A 26 -8.69 1.00 0.84
C ARG A 26 -9.24 0.29 2.08
N LEU A 27 -10.08 -0.70 1.89
CA LEU A 27 -10.60 -1.47 3.03
C LEU A 27 -9.47 -2.18 3.78
N VAL A 28 -8.50 -2.70 3.05
CA VAL A 28 -7.35 -3.38 3.66
C VAL A 28 -6.37 -2.36 4.26
N ILE A 29 -6.11 -1.29 3.52
CA ILE A 29 -5.17 -0.25 3.97
C ILE A 29 -5.63 0.38 5.28
N ASP A 30 -6.94 0.57 5.44
CA ASP A 30 -7.46 1.17 6.67
C ASP A 30 -7.18 0.31 7.91
N LEU A 31 -7.00 -0.99 7.71
CA LEU A 31 -6.74 -1.91 8.82
C LEU A 31 -5.34 -1.73 9.42
N ILE A 32 -4.39 -1.28 8.61
CA ILE A 32 -3.00 -1.19 9.06
C ILE A 32 -2.55 0.24 9.40
N ARG A 33 -3.36 1.22 9.06
CA ARG A 33 -2.97 2.62 9.31
C ARG A 33 -2.84 2.87 10.81
N GLY A 34 -1.70 3.44 11.20
CA GLY A 34 -1.45 3.76 12.61
C GLY A 34 -0.96 2.59 13.46
N LYS A 35 -0.81 1.41 12.89
CA LYS A 35 -0.32 0.25 13.61
C LYS A 35 1.19 0.14 13.49
N ASN A 36 1.83 -0.50 14.48
CA ASN A 36 3.24 -0.78 14.31
C ASN A 36 3.43 -1.86 13.24
N VAL A 37 4.64 -1.96 12.72
CA VAL A 37 4.92 -2.84 11.57
C VAL A 37 4.59 -4.30 11.88
N ALA A 38 4.94 -4.77 13.08
CA ALA A 38 4.67 -6.16 13.44
C ALA A 38 3.18 -6.46 13.46
N GLN A 39 2.38 -5.56 14.04
CA GLN A 39 0.93 -5.72 14.05
C GLN A 39 0.35 -5.63 12.65
N ALA A 40 0.89 -4.73 11.82
CA ALA A 40 0.41 -4.58 10.46
C ALA A 40 0.63 -5.86 9.66
N PHE A 41 1.80 -6.48 9.79
CA PHE A 41 2.07 -7.75 9.11
C PHE A 41 1.12 -8.85 9.57
N ASP A 42 0.85 -8.92 10.88
CA ASP A 42 -0.08 -9.92 11.40
C ASP A 42 -1.48 -9.72 10.84
N ILE A 43 -1.95 -8.48 10.83
CA ILE A 43 -3.27 -8.16 10.29
C ILE A 43 -3.36 -8.58 8.83
N LEU A 44 -2.35 -8.26 8.03
CA LEU A 44 -2.36 -8.59 6.61
C LEU A 44 -2.26 -10.09 6.38
N HIS A 45 -1.48 -10.78 7.20
CA HIS A 45 -1.32 -12.23 7.06
C HIS A 45 -2.64 -12.96 7.28
N PHE A 46 -3.44 -12.52 8.23
CA PHE A 46 -4.71 -13.16 8.54
C PHE A 46 -5.91 -12.55 7.81
N CYS A 47 -5.67 -11.56 6.98
CA CYS A 47 -6.74 -10.95 6.19
C CYS A 47 -7.15 -11.89 5.06
N THR A 48 -8.44 -12.09 4.90
CA THR A 48 -8.96 -13.01 3.88
C THR A 48 -9.02 -12.40 2.48
N ARG A 49 -8.87 -11.08 2.36
CA ARG A 49 -8.94 -10.43 1.06
C ARG A 49 -7.65 -10.63 0.27
N SER A 50 -7.80 -10.90 -1.02
CA SER A 50 -6.63 -11.16 -1.87
C SER A 50 -5.70 -9.97 -1.98
N VAL A 51 -6.23 -8.77 -1.91
CA VAL A 51 -5.41 -7.56 -2.02
C VAL A 51 -4.45 -7.40 -0.84
N ALA A 52 -4.70 -8.09 0.27
CA ALA A 52 -3.79 -8.05 1.41
C ALA A 52 -2.38 -8.50 1.05
N VAL A 53 -2.25 -9.42 0.11
CA VAL A 53 -0.94 -9.88 -0.35
C VAL A 53 -0.17 -8.74 -1.00
N ASP A 54 -0.85 -7.95 -1.83
CA ASP A 54 -0.22 -6.81 -2.49
C ASP A 54 0.17 -5.72 -1.49
N VAL A 55 -0.68 -5.46 -0.52
CA VAL A 55 -0.38 -4.47 0.53
C VAL A 55 0.79 -4.94 1.38
N GLU A 56 0.83 -6.24 1.69
CA GLU A 56 1.95 -6.79 2.46
C GLU A 56 3.27 -6.61 1.74
N LYS A 57 3.28 -6.79 0.42
CA LYS A 57 4.49 -6.59 -0.36
C LYS A 57 4.97 -5.14 -0.31
N VAL A 58 4.05 -4.19 -0.37
CA VAL A 58 4.40 -2.78 -0.28
C VAL A 58 4.94 -2.45 1.11
N LEU A 59 4.31 -2.97 2.15
CA LEU A 59 4.78 -2.76 3.52
C LEU A 59 6.17 -3.36 3.71
N ARG A 60 6.39 -4.57 3.18
CA ARG A 60 7.70 -5.21 3.27
C ARG A 60 8.77 -4.38 2.56
N ALA A 61 8.44 -3.81 1.40
CA ALA A 61 9.36 -2.95 0.68
C ALA A 61 9.68 -1.68 1.48
N ALA A 62 8.69 -1.09 2.12
CA ALA A 62 8.91 0.10 2.94
C ALA A 62 9.82 -0.20 4.11
N VAL A 63 9.61 -1.32 4.78
CA VAL A 63 10.44 -1.74 5.91
C VAL A 63 11.87 -2.04 5.44
N ALA A 64 12.00 -2.73 4.32
CA ALA A 64 13.33 -3.03 3.77
C ALA A 64 14.08 -1.75 3.43
N ASN A 65 13.41 -0.78 2.82
CA ASN A 65 14.02 0.50 2.51
C ASN A 65 14.46 1.22 3.79
N ALA A 66 13.65 1.16 4.83
CA ALA A 66 14.00 1.79 6.10
C ALA A 66 15.24 1.16 6.72
N GLU A 67 15.30 -0.18 6.69
CA GLU A 67 16.44 -0.88 7.27
C GLU A 67 17.72 -0.69 6.47
N HIS A 68 17.64 -0.83 5.16
CA HIS A 68 18.84 -0.82 4.30
C HIS A 68 19.32 0.57 3.95
N ASN A 69 18.41 1.49 3.66
CA ASN A 69 18.80 2.81 3.18
C ASN A 69 18.90 3.85 4.29
N ASN A 70 18.17 3.66 5.36
CA ASN A 70 18.09 4.64 6.44
C ASN A 70 18.52 4.08 7.78
N GLN A 71 18.96 2.82 7.82
CA GLN A 71 19.50 2.18 9.01
C GLN A 71 18.55 2.24 10.22
N MET A 72 17.27 2.09 9.95
CA MET A 72 16.25 2.05 10.98
C MET A 72 16.00 0.61 11.41
N ARG A 73 15.53 0.43 12.62
CA ARG A 73 15.18 -0.90 13.13
C ARG A 73 13.71 -1.15 12.91
N ALA A 74 13.38 -2.31 12.36
CA ALA A 74 12.00 -2.67 12.11
C ALA A 74 11.14 -2.62 13.37
N ASP A 75 11.71 -2.96 14.51
CA ASP A 75 10.99 -2.98 15.78
C ASP A 75 10.45 -1.60 16.17
N ASP A 76 11.09 -0.56 15.70
CA ASP A 76 10.73 0.81 16.06
C ASP A 76 9.83 1.48 15.03
N LEU A 77 9.45 0.79 13.97
CA LEU A 77 8.69 1.39 12.88
C LEU A 77 7.20 1.24 13.10
N VAL A 78 6.47 2.28 12.69
CA VAL A 78 5.01 2.25 12.65
C VAL A 78 4.56 2.69 11.27
N VAL A 79 3.37 2.27 10.89
CA VAL A 79 2.76 2.71 9.63
C VAL A 79 2.18 4.10 9.90
N LYS A 80 2.93 5.11 9.53
CA LYS A 80 2.51 6.49 9.78
C LYS A 80 1.37 6.90 8.88
N ALA A 81 1.46 6.53 7.61
CA ALA A 81 0.42 6.84 6.64
C ALA A 81 0.35 5.72 5.62
N ALA A 82 -0.83 5.50 5.10
CA ALA A 82 -1.03 4.54 4.03
C ALA A 82 -2.27 4.97 3.26
N TYR A 83 -2.17 4.95 1.94
CA TYR A 83 -3.28 5.37 1.11
C TYR A 83 -3.25 4.68 -0.25
N VAL A 84 -4.37 4.75 -0.93
CA VAL A 84 -4.54 4.16 -2.24
C VAL A 84 -5.07 5.23 -3.17
N ASP A 85 -4.36 5.46 -4.28
CA ASP A 85 -4.78 6.39 -5.31
C ASP A 85 -5.29 5.61 -6.51
N GLU A 86 -6.21 6.20 -7.25
CA GLU A 86 -6.70 5.59 -8.47
C GLU A 86 -5.64 5.66 -9.56
N GLY A 87 -5.41 4.51 -10.20
CA GLY A 87 -4.58 4.46 -11.39
C GLY A 87 -5.45 4.49 -12.63
N PRO A 88 -4.83 4.38 -13.80
CA PRO A 88 -5.60 4.35 -15.05
C PRO A 88 -6.49 3.11 -15.09
N THR A 89 -7.68 3.27 -15.65
CA THR A 89 -8.63 2.19 -15.83
C THR A 89 -8.49 1.64 -17.24
N LEU A 90 -8.22 0.36 -17.34
CA LEU A 90 -8.13 -0.31 -18.63
C LEU A 90 -9.53 -0.69 -19.08
N LYS A 91 -9.91 -0.26 -20.28
CA LYS A 91 -11.23 -0.55 -20.83
C LYS A 91 -11.13 -1.69 -21.79
N ARG A 92 -11.99 -2.68 -21.61
CA ARG A 92 -12.06 -3.83 -22.51
C ARG A 92 -13.49 -4.01 -22.94
N ILE A 93 -13.67 -4.65 -24.07
CA ILE A 93 -14.99 -4.91 -24.62
C ILE A 93 -15.21 -6.42 -24.65
N ARG A 94 -16.35 -6.84 -24.14
CA ARG A 94 -16.75 -8.25 -24.18
C ARG A 94 -18.01 -8.35 -25.03
N PRO A 95 -17.97 -9.17 -26.08
CA PRO A 95 -19.18 -9.41 -26.87
C PRO A 95 -20.27 -10.06 -26.02
N ARG A 96 -21.49 -9.63 -26.23
CA ARG A 96 -22.66 -10.20 -25.60
C ARG A 96 -23.57 -10.81 -26.65
N ALA A 97 -24.60 -11.50 -26.19
CA ALA A 97 -25.57 -12.12 -27.09
C ALA A 97 -26.21 -11.09 -28.03
N LYS A 98 -26.62 -11.54 -29.21
CA LYS A 98 -27.28 -10.72 -30.22
C LYS A 98 -26.43 -9.58 -30.75
N GLY A 99 -25.11 -9.79 -30.75
CA GLY A 99 -24.21 -8.80 -31.32
C GLY A 99 -23.95 -7.56 -30.50
N SER A 100 -24.51 -7.46 -29.29
CA SER A 100 -24.25 -6.33 -28.45
C SER A 100 -22.88 -6.52 -27.77
N ALA A 101 -22.30 -5.42 -27.30
CA ALA A 101 -21.02 -5.43 -26.60
C ALA A 101 -21.18 -4.73 -25.27
N SER A 102 -20.49 -5.22 -24.24
CA SER A 102 -20.47 -4.52 -22.97
C SER A 102 -19.04 -4.20 -22.61
N ARG A 103 -18.89 -3.06 -21.92
CA ARG A 103 -17.58 -2.55 -21.54
C ARG A 103 -17.18 -3.18 -20.21
N ILE A 104 -15.95 -3.65 -20.15
CA ILE A 104 -15.36 -4.16 -18.92
C ILE A 104 -14.29 -3.18 -18.48
N LEU A 105 -14.38 -2.73 -17.25
CA LEU A 105 -13.41 -1.78 -16.67
C LEU A 105 -12.45 -2.56 -15.80
N LYS A 106 -11.16 -2.50 -16.14
CA LYS A 106 -10.09 -3.10 -15.35
C LYS A 106 -9.42 -1.99 -14.59
N ARG A 107 -9.83 -1.82 -13.35
CA ARG A 107 -9.31 -0.74 -12.53
C ARG A 107 -7.93 -1.09 -11.99
N THR A 108 -7.11 -0.07 -11.83
CA THR A 108 -5.80 -0.22 -11.19
C THR A 108 -5.69 0.76 -10.04
N SER A 109 -4.73 0.52 -9.17
CA SER A 109 -4.52 1.33 -7.99
C SER A 109 -3.04 1.55 -7.75
N HIS A 110 -2.72 2.66 -7.13
CA HIS A 110 -1.36 2.95 -6.66
C HIS A 110 -1.41 2.89 -5.14
N ILE A 111 -0.71 1.93 -4.56
CA ILE A 111 -0.71 1.72 -3.12
C ILE A 111 0.57 2.31 -2.54
N THR A 112 0.42 3.19 -1.57
CA THR A 112 1.57 3.83 -0.90
C THR A 112 1.51 3.56 0.58
N VAL A 113 2.65 3.16 1.14
CA VAL A 113 2.81 2.97 2.59
C VAL A 113 4.01 3.79 3.03
N ILE A 114 3.83 4.56 4.09
CA ILE A 114 4.89 5.37 4.67
C ILE A 114 5.12 4.88 6.09
N VAL A 115 6.34 4.50 6.39
CA VAL A 115 6.72 4.06 7.73
C VAL A 115 7.66 5.08 8.34
N ALA A 116 7.62 5.20 9.65
CA ALA A 116 8.46 6.13 10.40
C ALA A 116 8.79 5.54 11.75
N PRO A 117 9.87 6.00 12.40
CA PRO A 117 10.15 5.57 13.77
C PRO A 117 9.02 5.96 14.71
N ARG A 118 8.77 5.11 15.70
CA ARG A 118 7.68 5.33 16.64
C ARG A 118 7.71 6.70 17.30
N LYS A 119 8.91 7.18 17.59
CA LYS A 119 9.07 8.47 18.26
C LYS A 119 8.61 9.64 17.40
N GLU A 120 8.59 9.46 16.10
CA GLU A 120 8.29 10.52 15.16
C GLU A 120 6.94 10.36 14.49
N ALA A 121 6.23 9.30 14.82
CA ALA A 121 4.95 9.00 14.18
C ALA A 121 3.79 9.81 14.76
#